data_eb322f06c02c4c4895ec933f81be26b2
#
_entry.id   eb322f06c02c4c4895ec933f81be26b2
#
_cell.length_a   1.000
_cell.length_b   1.000
_cell.length_c   1.000
_cell.angle_alpha   90.00
_cell.angle_beta   90.00
_cell.angle_gamma   90.00
#
_symmetry.space_group_name_H-M   'P 1'
#
loop_
_entity.id
_entity.type
_entity.pdbx_description
1 polymer ?
#
loop_
_entity_poly.entity_id
_entity_poly.type
_entity_poly.pdbx_seq_one_letter_code
_entity_poly.pdbx_strand_id
1 'polypeptide(L)'
;MVEVAALARDCWQSFGPTKVPLGDCAAIRIGGNEGKDGKGAVEVVLITNRTQALGLELFSNLGIDPRERKILVVKSTNHFMAAFGPIAKKVIYVDSDGPLARQYTKLPYTKIRRPIWPLDAEAKPGLIF
;
A
#
# COMPACT_ATOMS: atom_id res chain seq x y z
N MET A 1 14.14 16.32 10.90
CA MET A 1 15.33 15.69 10.25
C MET A 1 14.84 14.56 9.37
N VAL A 2 15.48 14.33 8.23
CA VAL A 2 15.23 13.17 7.34
C VAL A 2 16.57 12.48 7.14
N GLU A 3 16.61 11.16 7.30
CA GLU A 3 17.81 10.37 7.10
C GLU A 3 17.53 9.14 6.23
N VAL A 4 18.54 8.65 5.52
CA VAL A 4 18.49 7.34 4.85
C VAL A 4 18.87 6.28 5.88
N ALA A 5 17.90 5.48 6.29
CA ALA A 5 18.08 4.48 7.34
C ALA A 5 18.65 3.16 6.78
N ALA A 6 18.30 2.79 5.55
CA ALA A 6 18.79 1.58 4.90
C ALA A 6 18.72 1.70 3.37
N LEU A 7 19.60 0.98 2.68
CA LEU A 7 19.61 0.77 1.24
C LEU A 7 19.82 -0.73 0.97
N ALA A 8 19.06 -1.28 0.02
CA ALA A 8 19.21 -2.66 -0.43
C ALA A 8 19.00 -2.75 -1.94
N ARG A 9 19.74 -3.66 -2.60
CA ARG A 9 19.63 -3.92 -4.03
C ARG A 9 18.89 -5.22 -4.30
N ASP A 10 18.32 -5.33 -5.50
CA ASP A 10 17.68 -6.54 -6.00
C ASP A 10 16.66 -7.13 -5.02
N CYS A 11 15.91 -6.26 -4.34
CA CYS A 11 14.88 -6.63 -3.38
C CYS A 11 13.71 -7.31 -4.08
N TRP A 12 13.02 -8.14 -3.31
CA TRP A 12 11.82 -8.83 -3.76
C TRP A 12 10.85 -9.00 -2.61
N GLN A 13 9.62 -9.40 -2.93
CA GLN A 13 8.59 -9.77 -1.96
C GLN A 13 7.84 -11.01 -2.44
N SER A 14 7.25 -11.74 -1.51
CA SER A 14 6.43 -12.92 -1.81
C SER A 14 5.03 -12.52 -2.24
N PHE A 15 4.49 -13.24 -3.23
CA PHE A 15 3.06 -13.28 -3.53
C PHE A 15 2.67 -14.75 -3.74
N GLY A 16 2.20 -15.39 -2.68
CA GLY A 16 2.09 -16.85 -2.64
C GLY A 16 3.46 -17.49 -2.92
N PRO A 17 3.56 -18.44 -3.87
CA PRO A 17 4.83 -19.09 -4.22
C PRO A 17 5.74 -18.23 -5.11
N THR A 18 5.26 -17.09 -5.58
CA THR A 18 5.95 -16.25 -6.56
C THR A 18 6.77 -15.16 -5.89
N LYS A 19 8.02 -14.97 -6.36
CA LYS A 19 8.84 -13.81 -6.02
C LYS A 19 8.52 -12.66 -6.97
N VAL A 20 8.12 -11.52 -6.41
CA VAL A 20 7.83 -10.29 -7.15
C VAL A 20 8.97 -9.30 -6.92
N PRO A 21 9.68 -8.87 -7.97
CA PRO A 21 10.82 -7.97 -7.83
C PRO A 21 10.38 -6.57 -7.39
N LEU A 22 11.07 -6.02 -6.41
CA LEU A 22 10.93 -4.64 -5.94
C LEU A 22 11.96 -3.71 -6.56
N GLY A 23 13.04 -4.28 -7.12
CA GLY A 23 14.23 -3.55 -7.55
C GLY A 23 15.07 -3.06 -6.37
N ASP A 24 15.75 -1.96 -6.53
CA ASP A 24 16.50 -1.33 -5.44
C ASP A 24 15.53 -0.64 -4.49
N CYS A 25 15.78 -0.78 -3.19
CA CYS A 25 14.91 -0.28 -2.13
C CYS A 25 15.70 0.62 -1.18
N ALA A 26 14.99 1.60 -0.60
CA ALA A 26 15.50 2.46 0.44
C ALA A 26 14.49 2.60 1.57
N ALA A 27 14.98 2.70 2.79
CA ALA A 27 14.21 3.16 3.93
C ALA A 27 14.68 4.57 4.32
N ILE A 28 13.74 5.51 4.40
CA ILE A 28 13.98 6.85 4.94
C ILE A 28 13.25 6.99 6.27
N ARG A 29 13.88 7.66 7.22
CA ARG A 29 13.30 7.97 8.52
C ARG A 29 13.04 9.46 8.62
N ILE A 30 11.83 9.83 9.01
CA ILE A 30 11.35 11.22 9.10
C ILE A 30 10.93 11.48 10.53
N GLY A 31 11.48 12.53 11.14
CA GLY A 31 11.17 12.90 12.51
C GLY A 31 11.79 11.93 13.52
N GLY A 32 11.23 11.90 14.74
CA GLY A 32 11.77 11.18 15.87
C GLY A 32 12.75 12.01 16.69
N ASN A 33 12.86 11.70 17.99
CA ASN A 33 13.90 12.26 18.85
C ASN A 33 15.24 11.62 18.46
N GLU A 34 16.33 12.35 18.64
CA GLU A 34 17.70 11.94 18.30
C GLU A 34 18.24 10.75 19.14
N GLY A 35 17.36 9.87 19.63
CA GLY A 35 17.71 8.66 20.36
C GLY A 35 17.58 7.40 19.52
N LYS A 36 18.43 6.42 19.79
CA LYS A 36 18.49 5.12 19.10
C LYS A 36 17.17 4.31 19.09
N ASP A 37 16.15 4.76 19.80
CA ASP A 37 14.88 4.03 19.98
C ASP A 37 13.85 4.33 18.88
N GLY A 38 14.10 5.27 17.96
CA GLY A 38 13.22 5.61 16.83
C GLY A 38 11.79 6.03 17.22
N LYS A 39 11.55 6.33 18.52
CA LYS A 39 10.22 6.69 19.01
C LYS A 39 9.73 7.97 18.39
N GLY A 40 8.54 7.91 17.76
CA GLY A 40 7.91 9.04 17.09
C GLY A 40 8.40 9.29 15.67
N ALA A 41 9.29 8.46 15.12
CA ALA A 41 9.69 8.53 13.74
C ALA A 41 8.70 7.82 12.80
N VAL A 42 8.58 8.33 11.58
CA VAL A 42 7.91 7.65 10.47
C VAL A 42 8.99 7.06 9.56
N GLU A 43 8.91 5.76 9.32
CA GLU A 43 9.77 5.09 8.35
C GLU A 43 9.01 4.89 7.04
N VAL A 44 9.59 5.32 5.93
CA VAL A 44 9.00 5.20 4.59
C VAL A 44 9.89 4.31 3.75
N VAL A 45 9.31 3.24 3.20
CA VAL A 45 9.97 2.35 2.27
C VAL A 45 9.70 2.82 0.84
N LEU A 46 10.76 3.01 0.09
CA LEU A 46 10.76 3.37 -1.33
C LEU A 46 11.25 2.16 -2.13
N ILE A 47 10.62 1.93 -3.26
CA ILE A 47 10.93 0.82 -4.18
C ILE A 47 11.06 1.36 -5.61
N THR A 48 11.93 0.77 -6.42
CA THR A 48 12.14 1.20 -7.81
C THR A 48 11.04 0.67 -8.74
N ASN A 49 10.65 -0.59 -8.56
CA ASN A 49 9.63 -1.20 -9.40
C ASN A 49 8.23 -0.84 -8.88
N ARG A 50 7.36 -0.37 -9.76
CA ARG A 50 5.99 -0.04 -9.40
C ARG A 50 5.18 -1.30 -9.12
N THR A 51 4.96 -1.61 -7.85
CA THR A 51 4.15 -2.74 -7.40
C THR A 51 3.39 -2.40 -6.11
N GLN A 52 2.47 -3.27 -5.71
CA GLN A 52 1.72 -3.16 -4.46
C GLN A 52 2.50 -3.78 -3.31
N ALA A 53 2.09 -3.51 -2.07
CA ALA A 53 2.54 -4.26 -0.91
C ALA A 53 1.86 -5.64 -0.90
N LEU A 54 2.65 -6.69 -1.09
CA LEU A 54 2.19 -8.07 -1.20
C LEU A 54 2.74 -8.94 -0.06
N GLY A 55 4.02 -8.79 0.26
CA GLY A 55 4.75 -9.59 1.23
C GLY A 55 5.46 -8.75 2.29
N LEU A 56 5.77 -9.36 3.43
CA LEU A 56 6.48 -8.70 4.55
C LEU A 56 7.91 -8.31 4.17
N GLU A 57 8.47 -8.95 3.15
CA GLU A 57 9.81 -8.69 2.64
C GLU A 57 9.95 -7.25 2.11
N LEU A 58 8.84 -6.60 1.75
CA LEU A 58 8.83 -5.16 1.46
C LEU A 58 9.54 -4.34 2.54
N PHE A 59 9.40 -4.75 3.80
CA PHE A 59 10.01 -4.10 4.95
C PHE A 59 11.29 -4.82 5.41
N SER A 60 11.27 -6.16 5.48
CA SER A 60 12.39 -6.92 6.05
C SER A 60 13.65 -6.91 5.19
N ASN A 61 13.56 -6.67 3.87
CA ASN A 61 14.73 -6.40 3.03
C ASN A 61 15.59 -5.21 3.53
N LEU A 62 14.96 -4.29 4.26
CA LEU A 62 15.58 -3.07 4.79
C LEU A 62 15.81 -3.14 6.32
N GLY A 63 15.74 -4.35 6.91
CA GLY A 63 15.93 -4.57 8.33
C GLY A 63 14.79 -4.06 9.22
N ILE A 64 13.62 -3.76 8.64
CA ILE A 64 12.43 -3.32 9.38
C ILE A 64 11.55 -4.55 9.63
N ASP A 65 11.36 -4.95 10.90
CA ASP A 65 10.36 -5.97 11.22
C ASP A 65 8.97 -5.31 11.32
N PRO A 66 8.04 -5.65 10.41
CA PRO A 66 6.68 -5.12 10.44
C PRO A 66 5.88 -5.56 11.67
N ARG A 67 6.24 -6.68 12.34
CA ARG A 67 5.56 -7.17 13.53
C ARG A 67 5.81 -6.31 14.75
N GLU A 68 6.91 -5.59 14.78
CA GLU A 68 7.30 -4.69 15.89
C GLU A 68 6.69 -3.29 15.74
N ARG A 69 6.01 -3.00 14.64
CA ARG A 69 5.46 -1.67 14.37
C ARG A 69 4.04 -1.54 14.90
N LYS A 70 3.76 -0.41 15.54
CA LYS A 70 2.40 -0.10 16.06
C LYS A 70 1.42 0.16 14.94
N ILE A 71 1.87 0.80 13.87
CA ILE A 71 1.07 1.16 12.69
C ILE A 71 1.88 0.80 11.45
N LEU A 72 1.25 0.08 10.53
CA LEU A 72 1.75 -0.17 9.19
C LEU A 72 0.79 0.44 8.19
N VAL A 73 1.31 1.26 7.28
CA VAL A 73 0.55 1.80 6.17
C VAL A 73 1.03 1.14 4.89
N VAL A 74 0.13 0.44 4.21
CA VAL A 74 0.44 -0.26 2.96
C VAL A 74 -0.44 0.27 1.83
N LYS A 75 0.19 0.59 0.71
CA LYS A 75 -0.51 1.04 -0.49
C LYS A 75 -0.97 -0.17 -1.31
N SER A 76 -2.08 -0.76 -0.89
CA SER A 76 -2.70 -1.91 -1.55
C SER A 76 -4.17 -1.98 -1.12
N THR A 77 -5.06 -2.44 -1.98
CA THR A 77 -6.49 -2.51 -1.67
C THR A 77 -6.93 -3.87 -1.15
N ASN A 78 -6.28 -4.95 -1.53
CA ASN A 78 -6.71 -6.30 -1.19
C ASN A 78 -5.56 -7.28 -0.97
N HIS A 79 -4.59 -7.35 -1.88
CA HIS A 79 -3.56 -8.40 -1.88
C HIS A 79 -2.69 -8.41 -0.62
N PHE A 80 -2.55 -7.28 0.07
CA PHE A 80 -1.80 -7.17 1.32
C PHE A 80 -2.36 -8.07 2.43
N MET A 81 -3.66 -8.42 2.40
CA MET A 81 -4.32 -9.19 3.45
C MET A 81 -3.66 -10.56 3.68
N ALA A 82 -3.15 -11.20 2.65
CA ALA A 82 -2.53 -12.52 2.77
C ALA A 82 -1.29 -12.51 3.70
N ALA A 83 -0.45 -11.48 3.58
CA ALA A 83 0.79 -11.39 4.36
C ALA A 83 0.64 -10.54 5.63
N PHE A 84 -0.10 -9.44 5.56
CA PHE A 84 -0.20 -8.47 6.67
C PHE A 84 -1.39 -8.74 7.59
N GLY A 85 -2.46 -9.37 7.09
CA GLY A 85 -3.62 -9.72 7.90
C GLY A 85 -3.28 -10.57 9.12
N PRO A 86 -2.48 -11.65 9.01
CA PRO A 86 -2.13 -12.51 10.14
C PRO A 86 -1.34 -11.83 11.25
N ILE A 87 -0.62 -10.73 10.95
CA ILE A 87 0.17 -9.99 11.95
C ILE A 87 -0.56 -8.75 12.50
N ALA A 88 -1.67 -8.36 11.88
CA ALA A 88 -2.42 -7.17 12.26
C ALA A 88 -3.49 -7.48 13.31
N LYS A 89 -3.52 -6.73 14.41
CA LYS A 89 -4.63 -6.79 15.37
C LYS A 89 -5.91 -6.16 14.83
N LYS A 90 -5.77 -5.17 13.96
CA LYS A 90 -6.88 -4.44 13.32
C LYS A 90 -6.44 -3.92 11.96
N VAL A 91 -7.32 -4.07 10.98
CA VAL A 91 -7.14 -3.49 9.65
C VAL A 91 -8.11 -2.34 9.47
N ILE A 92 -7.61 -1.19 9.00
CA ILE A 92 -8.39 0.00 8.72
C ILE A 92 -8.16 0.35 7.24
N TYR A 93 -9.25 0.40 6.47
CA TYR A 93 -9.21 0.89 5.11
C TYR A 93 -9.39 2.40 5.12
N VAL A 94 -8.43 3.09 4.51
CA VAL A 94 -8.48 4.55 4.34
C VAL A 94 -8.72 4.83 2.86
N ASP A 95 -9.71 5.65 2.57
CA ASP A 95 -9.95 6.18 1.25
C ASP A 95 -9.31 7.57 1.14
N SER A 96 -8.72 7.86 0.01
CA SER A 96 -8.10 9.14 -0.28
C SER A 96 -8.51 9.62 -1.66
N ASP A 97 -8.54 10.91 -1.86
CA ASP A 97 -8.80 11.49 -3.18
C ASP A 97 -7.73 11.05 -4.17
N GLY A 98 -8.17 10.50 -5.31
CA GLY A 98 -7.25 10.02 -6.33
C GLY A 98 -7.96 9.18 -7.41
N PRO A 99 -7.23 8.81 -8.46
CA PRO A 99 -7.81 8.08 -9.60
C PRO A 99 -8.27 6.65 -9.25
N LEU A 100 -7.87 6.12 -8.10
CA LEU A 100 -8.27 4.81 -7.59
C LEU A 100 -9.20 4.93 -6.37
N ALA A 101 -9.93 6.03 -6.24
CA ALA A 101 -10.94 6.21 -5.21
C ALA A 101 -11.98 5.08 -5.27
N ARG A 102 -12.33 4.51 -4.10
CA ARG A 102 -13.28 3.38 -4.02
C ARG A 102 -14.74 3.80 -4.25
N GLN A 103 -15.03 5.09 -4.14
CA GLN A 103 -16.37 5.64 -4.31
C GLN A 103 -16.59 6.13 -5.73
N TYR A 104 -16.82 5.19 -6.66
CA TYR A 104 -17.02 5.48 -8.08
C TYR A 104 -18.12 6.51 -8.35
N THR A 105 -19.16 6.53 -7.51
CA THR A 105 -20.28 7.47 -7.62
C THR A 105 -19.91 8.93 -7.35
N LYS A 106 -18.79 9.16 -6.67
CA LYS A 106 -18.29 10.51 -6.37
C LYS A 106 -17.30 11.05 -7.41
N LEU A 107 -16.86 10.20 -8.34
CA LEU A 107 -15.94 10.64 -9.36
C LEU A 107 -16.65 11.53 -10.39
N PRO A 108 -16.06 12.66 -10.79
CA PRO A 108 -16.68 13.62 -11.69
C PRO A 108 -16.63 13.15 -13.15
N TYR A 109 -17.35 12.09 -13.45
CA TYR A 109 -17.45 11.60 -14.81
C TYR A 109 -18.29 12.54 -15.69
N THR A 110 -17.67 13.21 -16.65
CA THR A 110 -18.33 14.17 -17.53
C THR A 110 -18.52 13.69 -18.98
N LYS A 111 -17.80 12.61 -19.37
CA LYS A 111 -17.76 12.15 -20.78
C LYS A 111 -18.26 10.72 -20.97
N ILE A 112 -18.85 10.12 -19.94
CA ILE A 112 -19.42 8.77 -20.05
C ILE A 112 -20.89 8.83 -20.48
N ARG A 113 -21.31 7.82 -21.23
CA ARG A 113 -22.72 7.67 -21.63
C ARG A 113 -23.57 7.41 -20.38
N ARG A 114 -24.72 8.07 -20.29
CA ARG A 114 -25.69 7.93 -19.19
C ARG A 114 -27.04 7.44 -19.75
N PRO A 115 -27.86 6.70 -19.00
CA PRO A 115 -27.60 6.20 -17.64
C PRO A 115 -26.66 4.99 -17.63
N ILE A 116 -25.84 4.84 -16.57
CA ILE A 116 -24.94 3.71 -16.37
C ILE A 116 -24.92 3.26 -14.91
N TRP A 117 -25.09 1.96 -14.68
CA TRP A 117 -24.96 1.39 -13.34
C TRP A 117 -23.47 1.28 -12.94
N PRO A 118 -23.06 1.53 -11.66
CA PRO A 118 -23.89 1.89 -10.49
C PRO A 118 -24.04 3.41 -10.27
N LEU A 119 -23.70 4.26 -11.24
CA LEU A 119 -23.76 5.71 -11.09
C LEU A 119 -25.20 6.23 -11.13
N ASP A 120 -26.07 5.57 -11.86
CA ASP A 120 -27.49 5.90 -12.00
C ASP A 120 -28.32 4.74 -11.47
N ALA A 121 -29.14 5.00 -10.45
CA ALA A 121 -29.94 3.97 -9.78
C ALA A 121 -30.97 3.30 -10.70
N GLU A 122 -31.45 4.04 -11.70
CA GLU A 122 -32.41 3.58 -12.73
C GLU A 122 -31.77 2.74 -13.83
N ALA A 123 -30.43 2.80 -13.96
CA ALA A 123 -29.74 1.99 -14.94
C ALA A 123 -29.78 0.51 -14.56
N LYS A 124 -30.47 -0.29 -15.34
CA LYS A 124 -30.43 -1.75 -15.18
C LYS A 124 -29.09 -2.28 -15.70
N PRO A 125 -28.43 -3.22 -14.98
CA PRO A 125 -27.30 -3.92 -15.53
C PRO A 125 -27.71 -4.60 -16.85
N GLY A 126 -27.12 -4.20 -17.97
CA GLY A 126 -27.33 -4.89 -19.24
C GLY A 126 -26.71 -6.30 -19.12
N LEU A 127 -27.46 -7.33 -19.49
CA LEU A 127 -26.90 -8.63 -19.73
C LEU A 127 -26.05 -8.48 -21.00
N ILE A 128 -24.72 -8.50 -20.84
CA ILE A 128 -23.80 -8.62 -21.97
C ILE A 128 -23.71 -10.12 -22.23
N PHE A 129 -24.32 -10.57 -23.31
CA PHE A 129 -24.14 -11.90 -23.87
C PHE A 129 -22.97 -11.89 -24.85
#